data_7610a2ed0b284abf420a70296baa114b
#
_entry.id   7610a2ed0b284abf420a70296baa114b
#
_cell.length_a   1.000
_cell.length_b   1.000
_cell.length_c   1.000
_cell.angle_alpha   90.00
_cell.angle_beta   90.00
_cell.angle_gamma   90.00
#
_symmetry.space_group_name_H-M   'P 1'
#
loop_
_entity.id
_entity.type
_entity.pdbx_description
1 polymer ?
#
loop_
_entity_poly.entity_id
_entity_poly.type
_entity_poly.pdbx_seq_one_letter_code
_entity_poly.pdbx_strand_id
1 'polypeptide(L)'
;MLFGPGDLRVEEVPEPEASDGIAVVEVQAATTCGTDVKMWRHGHRVLPPYPCRFGHETAGVRADTGERVLVSDSVACAECPQCRSGRAQICRAPTWVLGGFAERIAAPAAALHRIPDGLPAEAAAMAEPFAAAVHAVRRGGDGTDVGVLGGGPMGLMLTSLLVAQGRDVTVADPHPERRRQAEELGATAADSLDSRHDLVFEAVGRPEAWLAAAAAAAPGGVVVLVGGCPSGTKVAFESGPLHYDELELRGSFHHSPEEVDDALAALAADEALWRTLRGPTISLEELPDALRTPSRGPAKKWVVDPRSRPA
;
A
#
# COMPACT_ATOMS: atom_id res chain seq x y z
N MET A 1 6.42 -13.10 -15.07
CA MET A 1 5.24 -13.99 -15.06
C MET A 1 5.25 -14.86 -13.82
N LEU A 2 4.10 -15.00 -13.16
CA LEU A 2 3.92 -15.90 -12.02
C LEU A 2 3.25 -17.19 -12.54
N PHE A 3 3.93 -18.34 -12.39
CA PHE A 3 3.48 -19.64 -12.89
C PHE A 3 2.77 -20.47 -11.82
N GLY A 4 2.91 -20.08 -10.57
CA GLY A 4 2.30 -20.68 -9.41
C GLY A 4 2.94 -20.15 -8.13
N PRO A 5 2.49 -20.58 -6.93
CA PRO A 5 3.11 -20.18 -5.69
C PRO A 5 4.60 -20.53 -5.66
N GLY A 6 5.45 -19.54 -5.44
CA GLY A 6 6.92 -19.68 -5.40
C GLY A 6 7.60 -19.74 -6.77
N ASP A 7 6.86 -19.77 -7.88
CA ASP A 7 7.42 -19.88 -9.24
C ASP A 7 7.23 -18.58 -10.01
N LEU A 8 8.21 -17.69 -9.90
CA LEU A 8 8.29 -16.42 -10.59
C LEU A 8 9.42 -16.45 -11.61
N ARG A 9 9.10 -16.13 -12.87
CA ARG A 9 10.07 -16.12 -13.98
C ARG A 9 9.94 -14.84 -14.79
N VAL A 10 11.05 -14.37 -15.35
CA VAL A 10 11.06 -13.34 -16.38
C VAL A 10 10.89 -14.03 -17.73
N GLU A 11 9.91 -13.60 -18.51
CA GLU A 11 9.54 -14.21 -19.79
C GLU A 11 9.31 -13.12 -20.83
N GLU A 12 9.73 -13.38 -22.05
CA GLU A 12 9.29 -12.59 -23.19
C GLU A 12 7.81 -12.90 -23.49
N VAL A 13 7.01 -11.87 -23.58
CA VAL A 13 5.57 -11.98 -23.85
C VAL A 13 5.18 -11.07 -25.02
N PRO A 14 4.08 -11.36 -25.71
CA PRO A 14 3.57 -10.47 -26.75
C PRO A 14 3.35 -9.05 -26.20
N GLU A 15 3.67 -8.06 -27.05
CA GLU A 15 3.40 -6.65 -26.74
C GLU A 15 1.93 -6.44 -26.43
N PRO A 16 1.61 -5.67 -25.38
CA PRO A 16 0.21 -5.33 -25.12
C PRO A 16 -0.30 -4.37 -26.18
N GLU A 17 -1.54 -4.57 -26.61
CA GLU A 17 -2.20 -3.75 -27.62
C GLU A 17 -3.18 -2.76 -26.98
N ALA A 18 -3.20 -1.53 -27.52
CA ALA A 18 -4.22 -0.56 -27.18
C ALA A 18 -5.54 -0.93 -27.88
N SER A 19 -6.66 -0.67 -27.22
CA SER A 19 -7.99 -0.84 -27.78
C SER A 19 -8.94 0.20 -27.21
N ASP A 20 -10.22 0.16 -27.56
CA ASP A 20 -11.20 1.11 -27.02
C ASP A 20 -11.24 1.04 -25.47
N GLY A 21 -10.96 2.17 -24.82
CA GLY A 21 -10.88 2.30 -23.37
C GLY A 21 -9.65 1.65 -22.72
N ILE A 22 -8.71 1.05 -23.48
CA ILE A 22 -7.46 0.45 -22.99
C ILE A 22 -6.27 1.21 -23.55
N ALA A 23 -5.42 1.73 -22.67
CA ALA A 23 -4.16 2.37 -23.04
C ALA A 23 -2.97 1.46 -22.76
N VAL A 24 -1.90 1.60 -23.53
CA VAL A 24 -0.60 0.99 -23.23
C VAL A 24 0.24 2.01 -22.48
N VAL A 25 0.82 1.57 -21.36
CA VAL A 25 1.75 2.36 -20.55
C VAL A 25 3.14 1.75 -20.61
N GLU A 26 4.12 2.54 -21.01
CA GLU A 26 5.55 2.21 -20.90
C GLU A 26 5.97 2.41 -19.43
N VAL A 27 6.28 1.32 -18.75
CA VAL A 27 6.60 1.37 -17.32
C VAL A 27 7.97 2.01 -17.12
N GLN A 28 8.02 3.04 -16.30
CA GLN A 28 9.26 3.71 -15.90
C GLN A 28 9.75 3.24 -14.53
N ALA A 29 8.83 2.91 -13.64
CA ALA A 29 9.13 2.35 -12.33
C ALA A 29 7.95 1.54 -11.81
N ALA A 30 8.25 0.45 -11.13
CA ALA A 30 7.31 -0.23 -10.23
C ALA A 30 7.94 -0.37 -8.85
N THR A 31 7.12 -0.53 -7.80
CA THR A 31 7.65 -0.77 -6.45
C THR A 31 7.11 -2.08 -5.89
N THR A 32 7.87 -2.68 -4.94
CA THR A 32 7.47 -3.93 -4.31
C THR A 32 6.67 -3.67 -3.04
N CYS A 33 5.74 -4.57 -2.74
CA CYS A 33 4.85 -4.51 -1.59
C CYS A 33 4.83 -5.85 -0.83
N GLY A 34 4.42 -5.82 0.42
CA GLY A 34 4.16 -7.04 1.17
C GLY A 34 3.07 -7.92 0.54
N THR A 35 2.16 -7.32 -0.22
CA THR A 35 1.15 -8.03 -1.01
C THR A 35 1.76 -8.83 -2.15
N ASP A 36 2.80 -8.31 -2.84
CA ASP A 36 3.51 -9.07 -3.88
C ASP A 36 4.18 -10.32 -3.30
N VAL A 37 4.77 -10.21 -2.12
CA VAL A 37 5.35 -11.36 -1.42
C VAL A 37 4.28 -12.39 -1.06
N LYS A 38 3.08 -11.96 -0.63
CA LYS A 38 1.94 -12.85 -0.35
C LYS A 38 1.44 -13.51 -1.64
N MET A 39 1.26 -12.74 -2.72
CA MET A 39 0.87 -13.23 -4.06
C MET A 39 1.83 -14.29 -4.57
N TRP A 40 3.13 -13.99 -4.49
CA TRP A 40 4.16 -14.92 -4.93
C TRP A 40 4.21 -16.22 -4.09
N ARG A 41 4.14 -16.11 -2.75
CA ARG A 41 4.29 -17.28 -1.87
C ARG A 41 3.06 -18.18 -1.78
N HIS A 42 1.89 -17.58 -1.79
CA HIS A 42 0.65 -18.27 -1.41
C HIS A 42 -0.46 -18.15 -2.46
N GLY A 43 -0.24 -17.40 -3.53
CA GLY A 43 -1.32 -16.95 -4.39
C GLY A 43 -2.19 -15.89 -3.72
N HIS A 44 -3.13 -15.34 -4.45
CA HIS A 44 -4.06 -14.33 -3.94
C HIS A 44 -5.36 -14.36 -4.76
N ARG A 45 -6.48 -14.03 -4.11
CA ARG A 45 -7.82 -14.07 -4.74
C ARG A 45 -7.99 -13.14 -5.95
N VAL A 46 -7.16 -12.12 -6.09
CA VAL A 46 -7.20 -11.16 -7.21
C VAL A 46 -6.34 -11.58 -8.40
N LEU A 47 -5.48 -12.60 -8.23
CA LEU A 47 -4.67 -13.11 -9.34
C LEU A 47 -5.56 -13.85 -10.34
N PRO A 48 -5.35 -13.63 -11.66
CA PRO A 48 -5.95 -14.47 -12.68
C PRO A 48 -5.39 -15.90 -12.60
N PRO A 49 -5.96 -16.85 -13.36
CA PRO A 49 -5.37 -18.17 -13.50
C PRO A 49 -3.90 -18.11 -13.95
N TYR A 50 -3.07 -19.01 -13.41
CA TYR A 50 -1.67 -19.11 -13.82
C TYR A 50 -1.50 -19.69 -15.22
N PRO A 51 -0.47 -19.28 -15.99
CA PRO A 51 0.50 -18.26 -15.67
C PRO A 51 -0.10 -16.85 -15.80
N CYS A 52 0.25 -15.94 -14.91
CA CYS A 52 -0.29 -14.58 -14.90
C CYS A 52 0.79 -13.51 -14.69
N ARG A 53 0.47 -12.30 -15.13
CA ARG A 53 1.26 -11.10 -14.81
C ARG A 53 0.91 -10.65 -13.38
N PHE A 54 1.84 -9.98 -12.70
CA PHE A 54 1.59 -9.38 -11.40
C PHE A 54 2.47 -8.15 -11.17
N GLY A 55 2.34 -7.51 -10.00
CA GLY A 55 2.84 -6.18 -9.72
C GLY A 55 1.70 -5.17 -9.86
N HIS A 56 1.50 -4.33 -8.86
CA HIS A 56 0.33 -3.46 -8.75
C HIS A 56 0.67 -2.01 -8.39
N GLU A 57 1.91 -1.69 -8.10
CA GLU A 57 2.40 -0.35 -7.82
C GLU A 57 3.25 0.12 -9.01
N THR A 58 2.67 0.89 -9.95
CA THR A 58 3.28 1.10 -11.27
C THR A 58 3.10 2.51 -11.78
N ALA A 59 4.18 3.14 -12.23
CA ALA A 59 4.18 4.44 -12.86
C ALA A 59 4.91 4.39 -14.21
N GLY A 60 4.45 5.17 -15.18
CA GLY A 60 5.03 5.18 -16.50
C GLY A 60 4.51 6.30 -17.39
N VAL A 61 4.59 6.08 -18.70
CA VAL A 61 4.17 7.03 -19.72
C VAL A 61 3.20 6.33 -20.67
N ARG A 62 2.08 6.96 -20.96
CA ARG A 62 1.15 6.48 -21.98
C ARG A 62 1.82 6.53 -23.36
N ALA A 63 1.78 5.43 -24.07
CA ALA A 63 2.45 5.30 -25.38
C ALA A 63 1.80 6.18 -26.46
N ASP A 64 0.51 6.48 -26.33
CA ASP A 64 -0.26 7.25 -27.32
C ASP A 64 -0.15 8.77 -27.14
N THR A 65 -0.07 9.25 -25.88
CA THR A 65 -0.11 10.68 -25.56
C THR A 65 1.21 11.24 -25.01
N GLY A 66 2.10 10.38 -24.51
CA GLY A 66 3.28 10.81 -23.78
C GLY A 66 2.99 11.31 -22.34
N GLU A 67 1.76 11.20 -21.86
CA GLU A 67 1.36 11.61 -20.54
C GLU A 67 1.95 10.70 -19.47
N ARG A 68 2.51 11.29 -18.39
CA ARG A 68 3.02 10.55 -17.25
C ARG A 68 1.87 10.12 -16.34
N VAL A 69 1.75 8.81 -16.07
CA VAL A 69 0.62 8.24 -15.35
C VAL A 69 1.05 7.22 -14.30
N LEU A 70 0.36 7.24 -13.17
CA LEU A 70 0.26 6.08 -12.27
C LEU A 70 -0.82 5.14 -12.83
N VAL A 71 -0.59 3.85 -12.76
CA VAL A 71 -1.58 2.82 -13.05
C VAL A 71 -2.14 2.32 -11.72
N SER A 72 -3.40 2.66 -11.40
CA SER A 72 -4.10 2.10 -10.25
C SER A 72 -4.34 0.60 -10.44
N ASP A 73 -4.24 -0.15 -9.37
CA ASP A 73 -4.36 -1.62 -9.37
C ASP A 73 -5.78 -2.12 -9.64
N SER A 74 -6.78 -1.24 -9.65
CA SER A 74 -8.16 -1.62 -9.92
C SER A 74 -9.04 -0.48 -10.47
N VAL A 75 -10.12 -0.87 -11.13
CA VAL A 75 -11.21 0.01 -11.56
C VAL A 75 -12.52 -0.51 -10.94
N ALA A 76 -13.21 0.33 -10.21
CA ALA A 76 -14.53 0.00 -9.64
C ALA A 76 -15.60 -0.05 -10.73
N CYS A 77 -16.61 -0.93 -10.57
CA CYS A 77 -17.67 -1.10 -11.59
C CYS A 77 -18.66 0.07 -11.69
N ALA A 78 -18.63 1.03 -10.79
CA ALA A 78 -19.53 2.18 -10.66
C ALA A 78 -21.04 1.86 -10.45
N GLU A 79 -21.46 0.61 -10.58
CA GLU A 79 -22.88 0.21 -10.60
C GLU A 79 -23.36 -0.47 -9.32
N CYS A 80 -22.47 -1.17 -8.59
CA CYS A 80 -22.88 -1.92 -7.41
C CYS A 80 -23.29 -1.00 -6.26
N PRO A 81 -24.03 -1.49 -5.27
CA PRO A 81 -24.47 -0.67 -4.12
C PRO A 81 -23.35 0.04 -3.38
N GLN A 82 -22.16 -0.59 -3.31
CA GLN A 82 -20.98 0.02 -2.69
C GLN A 82 -20.49 1.24 -3.49
N CYS A 83 -20.35 1.10 -4.81
CA CYS A 83 -19.96 2.21 -5.67
C CYS A 83 -20.97 3.35 -5.60
N ARG A 84 -22.27 3.05 -5.71
CA ARG A 84 -23.34 4.07 -5.61
C ARG A 84 -23.39 4.80 -4.27
N SER A 85 -22.86 4.19 -3.20
CA SER A 85 -22.75 4.80 -1.88
C SER A 85 -21.39 5.44 -1.60
N GLY A 86 -20.56 5.71 -2.64
CA GLY A 86 -19.26 6.34 -2.51
C GLY A 86 -18.16 5.44 -1.89
N ARG A 87 -18.34 4.12 -1.94
CA ARG A 87 -17.41 3.14 -1.35
C ARG A 87 -16.79 2.27 -2.45
N ALA A 88 -16.13 2.91 -3.41
CA ALA A 88 -15.50 2.26 -4.56
C ALA A 88 -14.45 1.21 -4.15
N GLN A 89 -13.71 1.46 -3.06
CA GLN A 89 -12.68 0.58 -2.51
C GLN A 89 -13.19 -0.82 -2.09
N ILE A 90 -14.49 -0.97 -1.86
CA ILE A 90 -15.14 -2.25 -1.58
C ILE A 90 -16.13 -2.64 -2.66
N CYS A 91 -15.83 -2.29 -3.92
CA CYS A 91 -16.60 -2.69 -5.08
C CYS A 91 -16.78 -4.21 -5.11
N ARG A 92 -17.99 -4.68 -5.48
CA ARG A 92 -18.28 -6.13 -5.56
C ARG A 92 -17.72 -6.79 -6.80
N ALA A 93 -17.47 -6.02 -7.86
CA ALA A 93 -16.98 -6.50 -9.14
C ALA A 93 -15.92 -5.53 -9.71
N PRO A 94 -14.78 -5.35 -9.03
CA PRO A 94 -13.71 -4.51 -9.56
C PRO A 94 -13.00 -5.23 -10.70
N THR A 95 -12.53 -4.47 -11.68
CA THR A 95 -11.54 -4.95 -12.64
C THR A 95 -10.15 -4.74 -12.05
N TRP A 96 -9.43 -5.82 -11.74
CA TRP A 96 -8.07 -5.74 -11.23
C TRP A 96 -7.08 -5.51 -12.36
N VAL A 97 -6.15 -4.59 -12.16
CA VAL A 97 -5.09 -4.20 -13.10
C VAL A 97 -3.75 -4.63 -12.50
N LEU A 98 -3.26 -5.78 -12.95
CA LEU A 98 -2.01 -6.36 -12.50
C LEU A 98 -1.05 -6.52 -13.68
N GLY A 99 0.24 -6.49 -13.42
CA GLY A 99 1.26 -6.71 -14.44
C GLY A 99 2.29 -5.61 -14.56
N GLY A 100 2.43 -4.79 -13.53
CA GLY A 100 3.37 -3.67 -13.48
C GLY A 100 4.85 -4.09 -13.44
N PHE A 101 5.17 -5.33 -13.10
CA PHE A 101 6.52 -5.85 -13.25
C PHE A 101 6.75 -6.32 -14.70
N ALA A 102 6.77 -5.36 -15.61
CA ALA A 102 6.96 -5.54 -17.03
C ALA A 102 7.41 -4.22 -17.67
N GLU A 103 7.99 -4.27 -18.88
CA GLU A 103 8.36 -3.06 -19.63
C GLU A 103 7.13 -2.27 -20.10
N ARG A 104 6.01 -2.96 -20.37
CA ARG A 104 4.75 -2.37 -20.80
C ARG A 104 3.54 -3.08 -20.18
N ILE A 105 2.51 -2.32 -19.91
CA ILE A 105 1.23 -2.82 -19.40
C ILE A 105 0.08 -2.20 -20.17
N ALA A 106 -0.93 -3.03 -20.53
CA ALA A 106 -2.23 -2.54 -20.98
C ALA A 106 -3.13 -2.32 -19.76
N ALA A 107 -3.71 -1.15 -19.63
CA ALA A 107 -4.58 -0.77 -18.53
C ALA A 107 -5.81 -0.02 -19.02
N PRO A 108 -6.98 -0.20 -18.38
CA PRO A 108 -8.14 0.66 -18.62
C PRO A 108 -7.78 2.13 -18.43
N ALA A 109 -8.24 3.01 -19.31
CA ALA A 109 -7.99 4.44 -19.17
C ALA A 109 -8.51 5.00 -17.84
N ALA A 110 -9.56 4.40 -17.28
CA ALA A 110 -10.10 4.75 -15.96
C ALA A 110 -9.18 4.36 -14.78
N ALA A 111 -8.13 3.56 -15.01
CA ALA A 111 -7.12 3.23 -14.00
C ALA A 111 -5.92 4.20 -14.03
N LEU A 112 -5.88 5.15 -14.96
CA LEU A 112 -4.74 6.02 -15.17
C LEU A 112 -4.94 7.36 -14.46
N HIS A 113 -4.00 7.68 -13.56
CA HIS A 113 -3.97 8.95 -12.83
C HIS A 113 -2.76 9.77 -13.28
N ARG A 114 -2.98 11.04 -13.62
CA ARG A 114 -1.89 11.92 -14.05
C ARG A 114 -0.90 12.15 -12.90
N ILE A 115 0.39 11.94 -13.19
CA ILE A 115 1.46 12.22 -12.25
C ILE A 115 1.75 13.74 -12.23
N PRO A 116 1.78 14.41 -11.06
CA PRO A 116 2.19 15.80 -10.94
C PRO A 116 3.57 16.05 -11.54
N ASP A 117 3.75 17.24 -12.11
CA ASP A 117 5.03 17.67 -12.66
C ASP A 117 6.11 17.70 -11.56
N GLY A 118 7.29 17.19 -11.87
CA GLY A 118 8.42 17.09 -10.93
C GLY A 118 8.42 15.85 -10.03
N LEU A 119 7.31 15.14 -9.84
CA LEU A 119 7.30 13.89 -9.05
C LEU A 119 7.97 12.76 -9.86
N PRO A 120 9.07 12.13 -9.35
CA PRO A 120 9.72 11.03 -10.06
C PRO A 120 8.83 9.78 -10.16
N ALA A 121 9.06 8.94 -11.17
CA ALA A 121 8.22 7.75 -11.41
C ALA A 121 8.26 6.77 -10.23
N GLU A 122 9.41 6.57 -9.59
CA GLU A 122 9.56 5.70 -8.42
C GLU A 122 8.77 6.20 -7.20
N ALA A 123 8.63 7.51 -7.05
CA ALA A 123 7.80 8.11 -6.02
C ALA A 123 6.31 7.98 -6.38
N ALA A 124 5.96 8.24 -7.64
CA ALA A 124 4.59 8.10 -8.12
C ALA A 124 4.08 6.66 -8.01
N ALA A 125 4.92 5.65 -8.26
CA ALA A 125 4.55 4.24 -8.08
C ALA A 125 4.15 3.91 -6.63
N MET A 126 4.68 4.65 -5.64
CA MET A 126 4.29 4.48 -4.23
C MET A 126 2.92 5.08 -3.91
N ALA A 127 2.28 5.81 -4.82
CA ALA A 127 0.98 6.42 -4.56
C ALA A 127 -0.15 5.38 -4.40
N GLU A 128 -0.02 4.19 -4.99
CA GLU A 128 -1.00 3.11 -4.77
C GLU A 128 -1.11 2.76 -3.27
N PRO A 129 -0.03 2.28 -2.59
CA PRO A 129 -0.14 1.97 -1.17
C PRO A 129 -0.32 3.20 -0.29
N PHE A 130 0.13 4.38 -0.74
CA PHE A 130 -0.09 5.63 -0.01
C PHE A 130 -1.56 6.04 -0.03
N ALA A 131 -2.29 5.78 -1.12
CA ALA A 131 -3.74 5.97 -1.19
C ALA A 131 -4.50 5.08 -0.18
N ALA A 132 -4.02 3.85 0.04
CA ALA A 132 -4.56 3.00 1.11
C ALA A 132 -4.29 3.59 2.52
N ALA A 133 -3.16 4.26 2.73
CA ALA A 133 -2.89 4.99 3.97
C ALA A 133 -3.81 6.22 4.12
N VAL A 134 -4.05 6.99 3.05
CA VAL A 134 -5.03 8.09 3.02
C VAL A 134 -6.42 7.58 3.41
N HIS A 135 -6.86 6.47 2.80
CA HIS A 135 -8.12 5.82 3.15
C HIS A 135 -8.19 5.45 4.64
N ALA A 136 -7.13 4.82 5.16
CA ALA A 136 -7.07 4.40 6.56
C ALA A 136 -7.17 5.61 7.52
N VAL A 137 -6.45 6.70 7.24
CA VAL A 137 -6.52 7.94 8.04
C VAL A 137 -7.94 8.51 8.06
N ARG A 138 -8.62 8.55 6.90
CA ARG A 138 -10.04 8.96 6.82
C ARG A 138 -10.96 8.04 7.63
N ARG A 139 -10.66 6.75 7.68
CA ARG A 139 -11.40 5.78 8.50
C ARG A 139 -11.20 6.00 10.00
N GLY A 140 -10.06 6.57 10.41
CA GLY A 140 -9.74 6.85 11.80
C GLY A 140 -10.61 7.95 12.44
N GLY A 141 -10.87 9.01 11.70
CA GLY A 141 -11.55 10.21 12.23
C GLY A 141 -10.56 11.21 12.86
N ASP A 142 -11.00 11.98 13.86
CA ASP A 142 -10.34 13.22 14.31
C ASP A 142 -9.48 13.10 15.59
N GLY A 143 -9.21 11.90 16.08
CA GLY A 143 -8.34 11.67 17.25
C GLY A 143 -6.97 12.33 17.09
N THR A 144 -6.50 13.06 18.09
CA THR A 144 -5.22 13.80 18.04
C THR A 144 -4.05 13.07 18.66
N ASP A 145 -4.28 12.24 19.68
CA ASP A 145 -3.29 11.34 20.28
C ASP A 145 -3.36 9.98 19.55
N VAL A 146 -2.32 9.68 18.76
CA VAL A 146 -2.37 8.58 17.80
C VAL A 146 -1.24 7.59 18.03
N GLY A 147 -1.61 6.31 18.20
CA GLY A 147 -0.69 5.18 18.16
C GLY A 147 -0.65 4.53 16.78
N VAL A 148 0.55 4.23 16.27
CA VAL A 148 0.74 3.43 15.04
C VAL A 148 1.53 2.18 15.40
N LEU A 149 0.91 1.01 15.30
CA LEU A 149 1.57 -0.27 15.55
C LEU A 149 2.13 -0.83 14.24
N GLY A 150 3.46 -0.82 14.13
CA GLY A 150 4.23 -1.25 12.98
C GLY A 150 4.83 -0.08 12.19
N GLY A 151 6.16 0.08 12.24
CA GLY A 151 6.96 1.06 11.49
C GLY A 151 7.41 0.55 10.10
N GLY A 152 6.65 -0.36 9.49
CA GLY A 152 6.85 -0.77 8.09
C GLY A 152 6.44 0.32 7.10
N PRO A 153 6.55 0.09 5.77
CA PRO A 153 6.20 1.11 4.78
C PRO A 153 4.79 1.70 4.98
N MET A 154 3.79 0.87 5.26
CA MET A 154 2.42 1.34 5.53
C MET A 154 2.34 2.20 6.80
N GLY A 155 2.99 1.76 7.90
CA GLY A 155 3.00 2.54 9.13
C GLY A 155 3.70 3.89 8.98
N LEU A 156 4.80 3.97 8.22
CA LEU A 156 5.47 5.23 7.95
C LEU A 156 4.64 6.16 7.04
N MET A 157 3.88 5.62 6.08
CA MET A 157 2.94 6.38 5.26
C MET A 157 1.82 6.98 6.13
N LEU A 158 1.24 6.17 7.05
CA LEU A 158 0.27 6.66 8.03
C LEU A 158 0.87 7.76 8.92
N THR A 159 2.08 7.52 9.43
CA THR A 159 2.81 8.47 10.28
C THR A 159 2.98 9.82 9.60
N SER A 160 3.47 9.84 8.37
CA SER A 160 3.67 11.07 7.62
C SER A 160 2.36 11.87 7.44
N LEU A 161 1.27 11.18 7.05
CA LEU A 161 -0.04 11.82 6.90
C LEU A 161 -0.57 12.42 8.21
N LEU A 162 -0.43 11.68 9.30
CA LEU A 162 -0.93 12.08 10.61
C LEU A 162 -0.11 13.25 11.19
N VAL A 163 1.21 13.20 11.08
CA VAL A 163 2.10 14.30 11.48
C VAL A 163 1.83 15.55 10.65
N ALA A 164 1.64 15.42 9.33
CA ALA A 164 1.29 16.55 8.47
C ALA A 164 -0.06 17.20 8.83
N GLN A 165 -0.97 16.44 9.47
CA GLN A 165 -2.22 16.96 10.04
C GLN A 165 -2.05 17.58 11.44
N GLY A 166 -0.83 17.63 11.99
CA GLY A 166 -0.53 18.19 13.31
C GLY A 166 -0.95 17.29 14.47
N ARG A 167 -1.10 15.98 14.24
CA ARG A 167 -1.43 15.01 15.31
C ARG A 167 -0.18 14.60 16.08
N ASP A 168 -0.35 14.23 17.34
CA ASP A 168 0.70 13.65 18.18
C ASP A 168 0.78 12.15 17.91
N VAL A 169 1.86 11.71 17.25
CA VAL A 169 1.97 10.34 16.76
C VAL A 169 3.07 9.58 17.47
N THR A 170 2.71 8.44 18.05
CA THR A 170 3.67 7.46 18.60
C THR A 170 3.68 6.21 17.72
N VAL A 171 4.86 5.87 17.17
CA VAL A 171 5.05 4.66 16.36
C VAL A 171 5.73 3.57 17.17
N ALA A 172 5.14 2.38 17.22
CA ALA A 172 5.75 1.21 17.83
C ALA A 172 6.25 0.21 16.79
N ASP A 173 7.55 -0.12 16.84
CA ASP A 173 8.17 -1.20 16.04
C ASP A 173 9.37 -1.78 16.79
N PRO A 174 9.57 -3.12 16.82
CA PRO A 174 10.72 -3.74 17.47
C PRO A 174 12.07 -3.42 16.80
N HIS A 175 12.08 -2.95 15.54
CA HIS A 175 13.30 -2.68 14.80
C HIS A 175 13.76 -1.23 14.98
N PRO A 176 14.94 -0.98 15.56
CA PRO A 176 15.42 0.38 15.86
C PRO A 176 15.58 1.25 14.60
N GLU A 177 15.89 0.67 13.44
CA GLU A 177 16.01 1.41 12.19
C GLU A 177 14.67 2.00 11.74
N ARG A 178 13.56 1.26 11.95
CA ARG A 178 12.22 1.72 11.59
C ARG A 178 11.72 2.79 12.57
N ARG A 179 12.06 2.65 13.84
CA ARG A 179 11.79 3.70 14.85
C ARG A 179 12.48 5.01 14.45
N ARG A 180 13.75 4.95 14.07
CA ARG A 180 14.50 6.12 13.57
C ARG A 180 13.84 6.77 12.35
N GLN A 181 13.38 5.96 11.40
CA GLN A 181 12.62 6.48 10.25
C GLN A 181 11.32 7.20 10.68
N ALA A 182 10.62 6.69 11.68
CA ALA A 182 9.44 7.37 12.23
C ALA A 182 9.79 8.70 12.91
N GLU A 183 10.89 8.75 13.67
CA GLU A 183 11.41 9.98 14.28
C GLU A 183 11.82 11.02 13.22
N GLU A 184 12.44 10.60 12.12
CA GLU A 184 12.77 11.47 10.99
C GLU A 184 11.53 12.08 10.33
N LEU A 185 10.37 11.43 10.43
CA LEU A 185 9.06 11.93 9.98
C LEU A 185 8.36 12.81 11.03
N GLY A 186 8.96 13.01 12.21
CA GLY A 186 8.42 13.86 13.27
C GLY A 186 7.55 13.16 14.31
N ALA A 187 7.52 11.83 14.33
CA ALA A 187 6.80 11.05 15.33
C ALA A 187 7.68 10.73 16.56
N THR A 188 7.05 10.44 17.69
CA THR A 188 7.69 9.72 18.79
C THR A 188 7.77 8.23 18.42
N ALA A 189 8.85 7.54 18.81
CA ALA A 189 8.99 6.11 18.52
C ALA A 189 9.36 5.28 19.74
N ALA A 190 8.77 4.09 19.82
CA ALA A 190 8.95 3.14 20.92
C ALA A 190 9.06 1.70 20.37
N ASP A 191 9.43 0.74 21.20
CA ASP A 191 9.38 -0.68 20.85
C ASP A 191 7.98 -1.29 21.05
N SER A 192 7.15 -0.68 21.89
CA SER A 192 5.74 -1.03 22.16
C SER A 192 4.89 0.23 22.40
N LEU A 193 3.56 0.10 22.27
CA LEU A 193 2.61 1.13 22.69
C LEU A 193 2.22 0.87 24.15
N ASP A 194 2.88 1.57 25.07
CA ASP A 194 2.66 1.41 26.53
C ASP A 194 1.62 2.39 27.09
N SER A 195 1.28 3.42 26.33
CA SER A 195 0.20 4.38 26.63
C SER A 195 -1.07 4.06 25.85
N ARG A 196 -2.20 4.62 26.31
CA ARG A 196 -3.48 4.50 25.61
C ARG A 196 -3.72 5.75 24.76
N HIS A 197 -4.11 5.51 23.51
CA HIS A 197 -4.32 6.53 22.49
C HIS A 197 -5.78 6.65 22.08
N ASP A 198 -6.22 7.84 21.72
CA ASP A 198 -7.59 8.07 21.20
C ASP A 198 -7.83 7.34 19.89
N LEU A 199 -6.76 7.17 19.10
CA LEU A 199 -6.78 6.53 17.79
C LEU A 199 -5.57 5.63 17.63
N VAL A 200 -5.79 4.37 17.23
CA VAL A 200 -4.71 3.41 16.98
C VAL A 200 -4.81 2.84 15.57
N PHE A 201 -3.72 2.92 14.81
CA PHE A 201 -3.60 2.24 13.51
C PHE A 201 -2.76 0.98 13.65
N GLU A 202 -3.31 -0.15 13.23
CA GLU A 202 -2.60 -1.41 13.16
C GLU A 202 -2.11 -1.66 11.74
N ALA A 203 -0.79 -1.70 11.52
CA ALA A 203 -0.14 -1.80 10.21
C ALA A 203 0.77 -3.03 10.06
N VAL A 204 0.59 -4.07 10.88
CA VAL A 204 1.39 -5.32 10.88
C VAL A 204 0.65 -6.47 10.21
N GLY A 205 -0.65 -6.63 10.50
CA GLY A 205 -1.50 -7.68 9.93
C GLY A 205 -1.30 -9.06 10.55
N ARG A 206 -1.19 -9.12 11.88
CA ARG A 206 -1.13 -10.37 12.66
C ARG A 206 -2.17 -10.36 13.77
N PRO A 207 -2.69 -11.53 14.18
CA PRO A 207 -3.66 -11.60 15.29
C PRO A 207 -3.18 -10.90 16.56
N GLU A 208 -1.93 -11.12 16.93
CA GLU A 208 -1.32 -10.54 18.14
C GLU A 208 -1.23 -9.01 18.05
N ALA A 209 -0.96 -8.48 16.85
CA ALA A 209 -0.90 -7.04 16.61
C ALA A 209 -2.31 -6.41 16.64
N TRP A 210 -3.34 -7.11 16.14
CA TRP A 210 -4.72 -6.66 16.27
C TRP A 210 -5.16 -6.55 17.72
N LEU A 211 -4.78 -7.55 18.56
CA LEU A 211 -5.07 -7.53 20.00
C LEU A 211 -4.28 -6.44 20.72
N ALA A 212 -3.00 -6.28 20.38
CA ALA A 212 -2.16 -5.23 20.96
C ALA A 212 -2.68 -3.82 20.61
N ALA A 213 -3.15 -3.61 19.38
CA ALA A 213 -3.75 -2.34 18.96
C ALA A 213 -5.04 -2.04 19.77
N ALA A 214 -5.88 -3.05 19.99
CA ALA A 214 -7.09 -2.89 20.80
C ALA A 214 -6.74 -2.58 22.28
N ALA A 215 -5.69 -3.18 22.84
CA ALA A 215 -5.24 -2.92 24.19
C ALA A 215 -4.61 -1.52 24.37
N ALA A 216 -4.06 -0.95 23.28
CA ALA A 216 -3.46 0.39 23.28
C ALA A 216 -4.48 1.52 23.05
N ALA A 217 -5.75 1.22 22.80
CA ALA A 217 -6.79 2.22 22.65
C ALA A 217 -7.32 2.71 24.01
N ALA A 218 -7.56 4.00 24.12
CA ALA A 218 -8.21 4.61 25.29
C ALA A 218 -9.73 4.29 25.31
N PRO A 219 -10.42 4.40 26.45
CA PRO A 219 -11.87 4.33 26.46
C PRO A 219 -12.50 5.33 25.47
N GLY A 220 -13.48 4.88 24.67
CA GLY A 220 -14.04 5.64 23.56
C GLY A 220 -13.14 5.72 22.32
N GLY A 221 -11.99 5.07 22.35
CA GLY A 221 -11.00 5.12 21.29
C GLY A 221 -11.37 4.30 20.05
N VAL A 222 -10.70 4.61 18.95
CA VAL A 222 -10.89 3.97 17.65
C VAL A 222 -9.65 3.18 17.26
N VAL A 223 -9.80 1.93 16.85
CA VAL A 223 -8.74 1.11 16.26
C VAL A 223 -9.02 0.88 14.79
N VAL A 224 -8.09 1.30 13.92
CA VAL A 224 -8.16 1.05 12.48
C VAL A 224 -7.25 -0.11 12.11
N LEU A 225 -7.84 -1.21 11.66
CA LEU A 225 -7.15 -2.42 11.26
C LEU A 225 -6.77 -2.32 9.78
N VAL A 226 -5.53 -1.88 9.51
CA VAL A 226 -4.97 -1.67 8.16
C VAL A 226 -4.22 -2.91 7.70
N GLY A 227 -3.48 -3.53 8.58
CA GLY A 227 -2.77 -4.78 8.30
C GLY A 227 -3.72 -5.96 8.18
N GLY A 228 -3.83 -6.54 6.98
CA GLY A 228 -4.68 -7.71 6.73
C GLY A 228 -4.06 -9.01 7.25
N CYS A 229 -4.76 -9.73 8.13
CA CYS A 229 -4.43 -11.12 8.49
C CYS A 229 -4.71 -12.10 7.34
N PRO A 230 -4.08 -13.29 7.31
CA PRO A 230 -4.42 -14.34 6.35
C PRO A 230 -5.91 -14.69 6.39
N SER A 231 -6.49 -15.02 5.22
CA SER A 231 -7.89 -15.41 5.13
C SER A 231 -8.20 -16.60 6.03
N GLY A 232 -9.34 -16.54 6.74
CA GLY A 232 -9.77 -17.58 7.69
C GLY A 232 -9.19 -17.44 9.10
N THR A 233 -8.29 -16.47 9.33
CA THR A 233 -7.79 -16.17 10.68
C THR A 233 -8.94 -15.71 11.59
N LYS A 234 -8.97 -16.23 12.81
CA LYS A 234 -9.91 -15.80 13.87
C LYS A 234 -9.13 -15.05 14.94
N VAL A 235 -9.65 -13.90 15.34
CA VAL A 235 -9.09 -13.08 16.43
C VAL A 235 -10.15 -12.93 17.50
N ALA A 236 -9.84 -13.36 18.73
CA ALA A 236 -10.74 -13.28 19.86
C ALA A 236 -10.41 -12.03 20.71
N PHE A 237 -11.28 -11.03 20.66
CA PHE A 237 -11.17 -9.83 21.47
C PHE A 237 -11.87 -10.03 22.83
N GLU A 238 -11.32 -9.38 23.85
CA GLU A 238 -12.00 -9.30 25.16
C GLU A 238 -13.25 -8.43 25.05
N SER A 239 -14.35 -8.94 25.58
CA SER A 239 -15.64 -8.23 25.49
C SER A 239 -15.72 -7.01 26.42
N GLY A 240 -14.93 -6.99 27.49
CA GLY A 240 -14.92 -5.90 28.48
C GLY A 240 -14.62 -4.53 27.83
N PRO A 241 -13.45 -4.33 27.23
CA PRO A 241 -13.12 -3.07 26.55
C PRO A 241 -14.10 -2.70 25.43
N LEU A 242 -14.55 -3.69 24.63
CA LEU A 242 -15.50 -3.44 23.56
C LEU A 242 -16.83 -2.90 24.08
N HIS A 243 -17.30 -3.38 25.23
CA HIS A 243 -18.61 -3.01 25.76
C HIS A 243 -18.55 -1.84 26.77
N TYR A 244 -17.65 -1.91 27.75
CA TYR A 244 -17.63 -0.96 28.84
C TYR A 244 -16.77 0.27 28.57
N ASP A 245 -15.75 0.15 27.72
CA ASP A 245 -14.92 1.26 27.27
C ASP A 245 -15.40 1.83 25.93
N GLU A 246 -16.51 1.31 25.34
CA GLU A 246 -17.08 1.74 24.04
C GLU A 246 -16.02 1.77 22.91
N LEU A 247 -15.12 0.78 22.89
CA LEU A 247 -14.06 0.71 21.92
C LEU A 247 -14.59 0.42 20.50
N GLU A 248 -14.19 1.20 19.50
CA GLU A 248 -14.53 0.97 18.11
C GLU A 248 -13.42 0.24 17.34
N LEU A 249 -13.76 -0.86 16.65
CA LEU A 249 -12.87 -1.54 15.71
C LEU A 249 -13.34 -1.27 14.29
N ARG A 250 -12.48 -0.67 13.45
CA ARG A 250 -12.78 -0.30 12.06
C ARG A 250 -11.81 -1.00 11.11
N GLY A 251 -12.31 -1.78 10.16
CA GLY A 251 -11.48 -2.30 9.06
C GLY A 251 -11.15 -1.19 8.06
N SER A 252 -9.97 -1.25 7.47
CA SER A 252 -9.56 -0.44 6.33
C SER A 252 -9.05 -1.35 5.21
N PHE A 253 -9.53 -1.12 3.99
CA PHE A 253 -9.16 -1.93 2.84
C PHE A 253 -9.13 -1.07 1.59
N HIS A 254 -8.00 -1.13 0.87
CA HIS A 254 -7.85 -0.52 -0.43
C HIS A 254 -8.03 1.01 -0.42
N HIS A 255 -8.37 1.60 -1.55
CA HIS A 255 -8.54 3.05 -1.75
C HIS A 255 -9.60 3.35 -2.83
N SER A 256 -10.05 4.59 -2.90
CA SER A 256 -10.85 5.13 -4.00
C SER A 256 -9.96 5.85 -5.03
N PRO A 257 -10.46 6.14 -6.25
CA PRO A 257 -9.72 6.93 -7.22
C PRO A 257 -9.30 8.31 -6.71
N GLU A 258 -10.16 8.98 -5.95
CA GLU A 258 -9.87 10.29 -5.35
C GLU A 258 -8.71 10.21 -4.35
N GLU A 259 -8.61 9.11 -3.61
CA GLU A 259 -7.52 8.88 -2.65
C GLU A 259 -6.18 8.62 -3.35
N VAL A 260 -6.19 8.11 -4.58
CA VAL A 260 -4.99 8.01 -5.42
C VAL A 260 -4.50 9.40 -5.84
N ASP A 261 -5.40 10.28 -6.24
CA ASP A 261 -5.04 11.65 -6.63
C ASP A 261 -4.51 12.45 -5.43
N ASP A 262 -5.11 12.28 -4.24
CA ASP A 262 -4.61 12.88 -2.99
C ASP A 262 -3.23 12.32 -2.61
N ALA A 263 -3.00 11.01 -2.80
CA ALA A 263 -1.70 10.40 -2.55
C ALA A 263 -0.61 10.95 -3.47
N LEU A 264 -0.90 11.10 -4.76
CA LEU A 264 0.02 11.73 -5.72
C LEU A 264 0.35 13.17 -5.32
N ALA A 265 -0.65 13.95 -4.92
CA ALA A 265 -0.46 15.33 -4.46
C ALA A 265 0.40 15.40 -3.18
N ALA A 266 0.15 14.52 -2.22
CA ALA A 266 0.92 14.45 -0.97
C ALA A 266 2.39 14.06 -1.23
N LEU A 267 2.64 13.06 -2.07
CA LEU A 267 4.01 12.64 -2.44
C LEU A 267 4.77 13.71 -3.22
N ALA A 268 4.07 14.54 -4.00
CA ALA A 268 4.67 15.68 -4.68
C ALA A 268 5.03 16.82 -3.71
N ALA A 269 4.29 16.96 -2.61
CA ALA A 269 4.53 17.96 -1.58
C ALA A 269 5.59 17.55 -0.53
N ASP A 270 5.75 16.25 -0.28
CA ASP A 270 6.68 15.70 0.74
C ASP A 270 7.68 14.72 0.13
N GLU A 271 8.84 15.24 -0.26
CA GLU A 271 9.93 14.40 -0.75
C GLU A 271 10.54 13.50 0.35
N ALA A 272 10.48 13.90 1.62
CA ALA A 272 11.11 13.17 2.70
C ALA A 272 10.50 11.76 2.83
N LEU A 273 9.17 11.65 2.68
CA LEU A 273 8.46 10.38 2.81
C LEU A 273 8.92 9.34 1.78
N TRP A 274 8.83 9.67 0.48
CA TRP A 274 9.17 8.69 -0.54
C TRP A 274 10.69 8.40 -0.58
N ARG A 275 11.55 9.39 -0.27
CA ARG A 275 13.00 9.17 -0.13
C ARG A 275 13.32 8.22 1.03
N THR A 276 12.62 8.36 2.16
CA THR A 276 12.75 7.46 3.31
C THR A 276 12.38 6.02 2.96
N LEU A 277 11.34 5.83 2.14
CA LEU A 277 10.85 4.49 1.75
C LEU A 277 11.57 3.91 0.53
N ARG A 278 12.22 4.73 -0.29
CA ARG A 278 12.92 4.28 -1.48
C ARG A 278 14.09 3.36 -1.13
N GLY A 279 14.02 2.14 -1.62
CA GLY A 279 15.10 1.15 -1.56
C GLY A 279 16.01 1.18 -2.80
N PRO A 280 16.87 0.20 -2.94
CA PRO A 280 17.70 0.04 -4.14
C PRO A 280 16.84 -0.15 -5.39
N THR A 281 17.37 0.27 -6.54
CA THR A 281 16.80 -0.03 -7.84
C THR A 281 17.31 -1.38 -8.32
N ILE A 282 16.44 -2.20 -8.85
CA ILE A 282 16.70 -3.54 -9.37
C ILE A 282 16.08 -3.71 -10.76
N SER A 283 16.61 -4.65 -11.52
CA SER A 283 16.03 -5.09 -12.79
C SER A 283 14.87 -6.08 -12.60
N LEU A 284 14.20 -6.46 -13.68
CA LEU A 284 13.18 -7.51 -13.63
C LEU A 284 13.76 -8.87 -13.26
N GLU A 285 14.98 -9.17 -13.73
CA GLU A 285 15.68 -10.43 -13.47
C GLU A 285 16.06 -10.59 -11.98
N GLU A 286 16.31 -9.49 -11.27
CA GLU A 286 16.64 -9.48 -9.85
C GLU A 286 15.40 -9.54 -8.94
N LEU A 287 14.21 -9.28 -9.49
CA LEU A 287 12.96 -9.26 -8.72
C LEU A 287 12.67 -10.56 -7.96
N PRO A 288 12.87 -11.78 -8.53
CA PRO A 288 12.62 -13.01 -7.78
C PRO A 288 13.46 -13.12 -6.51
N ASP A 289 14.71 -12.67 -6.53
CA ASP A 289 15.60 -12.69 -5.36
C ASP A 289 15.24 -11.60 -4.35
N ALA A 290 14.85 -10.42 -4.82
CA ALA A 290 14.35 -9.35 -3.96
C ALA A 290 13.10 -9.77 -3.17
N LEU A 291 12.16 -10.48 -3.79
CA LEU A 291 10.95 -10.97 -3.11
C LEU A 291 11.23 -12.13 -2.12
N ARG A 292 12.32 -12.90 -2.34
CA ARG A 292 12.75 -13.95 -1.40
C ARG A 292 13.35 -13.38 -0.13
N THR A 293 13.96 -12.21 -0.20
CA THR A 293 14.73 -11.63 0.91
C THR A 293 13.88 -10.60 1.65
N PRO A 294 13.29 -10.95 2.81
CA PRO A 294 12.55 -9.98 3.63
C PRO A 294 13.50 -8.87 4.09
N SER A 295 13.07 -7.63 3.99
CA SER A 295 13.77 -6.51 4.61
C SER A 295 13.79 -6.71 6.13
N ARG A 296 14.98 -6.97 6.70
CA ARG A 296 15.19 -7.07 8.16
C ARG A 296 15.69 -5.76 8.78
N GLY A 297 15.91 -4.76 7.98
CA GLY A 297 16.41 -3.44 8.37
C GLY A 297 15.34 -2.36 8.22
N PRO A 298 15.76 -1.15 7.79
CA PRO A 298 14.85 -0.04 7.57
C PRO A 298 13.73 -0.44 6.60
N ALA A 299 12.57 0.20 6.79
CA ALA A 299 11.43 0.01 5.92
C ALA A 299 11.75 0.60 4.53
N LYS A 300 11.96 -0.26 3.56
CA LYS A 300 12.30 0.11 2.18
C LYS A 300 11.47 -0.70 1.20
N LYS A 301 11.15 -0.06 0.07
CA LYS A 301 10.52 -0.69 -1.09
C LYS A 301 11.56 -0.80 -2.20
N TRP A 302 11.72 -1.98 -2.79
CA TRP A 302 12.54 -2.10 -3.98
C TRP A 302 11.89 -1.32 -5.12
N VAL A 303 12.70 -0.59 -5.86
CA VAL A 303 12.29 0.07 -7.10
C VAL A 303 12.69 -0.85 -8.26
N VAL A 304 11.72 -1.31 -9.01
CA VAL A 304 11.95 -2.11 -10.22
C VAL A 304 11.97 -1.17 -11.41
N ASP A 305 13.13 -1.03 -12.07
CA ASP A 305 13.22 -0.39 -13.39
C ASP A 305 13.27 -1.50 -14.45
N PRO A 306 12.18 -1.72 -15.19
CA PRO A 306 12.11 -2.81 -16.16
C PRO A 306 13.03 -2.64 -17.38
N ARG A 307 13.65 -1.47 -17.54
CA ARG A 307 14.60 -1.17 -18.62
C ARG A 307 16.05 -1.31 -18.18
N SER A 308 16.29 -1.46 -16.88
CA SER A 308 17.63 -1.71 -16.37
C SER A 308 18.04 -3.16 -16.61
N ARG A 309 19.35 -3.38 -16.73
CA ARG A 309 19.92 -4.73 -16.80
C ARG A 309 20.48 -5.11 -15.44
N PRO A 310 20.56 -6.42 -15.13
CA PRO A 310 21.20 -6.88 -13.90
C PRO A 310 22.62 -6.32 -13.78
N ALA A 311 23.01 -5.98 -12.54
CA ALA A 311 24.34 -5.48 -12.22
C ALA A 311 25.42 -6.55 -12.35
#